data_257d03e543744aa4b43692b6a0cfdb0e
#
_entry.id   257d03e543744aa4b43692b6a0cfdb0e
#
_cell.length_a   1.000
_cell.length_b   1.000
_cell.length_c   1.000
_cell.angle_alpha   90.00
_cell.angle_beta   90.00
_cell.angle_gamma   90.00
#
_symmetry.space_group_name_H-M   'P 1'
#
loop_
_entity.id
_entity.type
_entity.pdbx_description
1 polymer ?
#
loop_
_entity_poly.entity_id
_entity_poly.type
_entity_poly.pdbx_seq_one_letter_code
_entity_poly.pdbx_strand_id
1 'polypeptide(L)'
;MKHSLIYTLLFVAIFAWTNAQIPVGYYNTAVGKSGEELRTALYNIVKNHTAVSYSDLWNCYRTTDVMPSGKVWDIYSDVPSGTAAYYYDFGIDQCGTYTQEGSCYNREHTVPQSWFGDATPMKTDLFHVYPTDGWVNNKRGNLPYGMVSSPTWTSTNGSKLGPCGYPGCSGTVFEPINAYKGDLARSYFYMTVCYKDKNLGQTSESMFSGSQLVNWAQQMMVDWHNADPVSEKEIERNQVIYSQIQHNRNPFIDCPELVDYLFGNRVGEPWIPTCFDWNPDDVAEYDVGEPLCRLYPNPATDMVTVETDGVVISKIEVFDVTGRLLLSQEGTGNPASQLVVRELKSGYYFVRVTAGSIMSVLTLIRK
;
A
#
# COMPACT_ATOMS: atom_id res chain seq x y z
N MET A 1 51.47 -43.40 -10.94
CA MET A 1 50.05 -43.17 -10.63
C MET A 1 49.88 -41.73 -10.19
N LYS A 2 49.25 -40.90 -11.04
CA LYS A 2 49.01 -39.48 -10.72
C LYS A 2 47.59 -39.40 -10.16
N HIS A 3 47.43 -39.03 -8.88
CA HIS A 3 46.13 -38.75 -8.28
C HIS A 3 45.73 -37.31 -8.63
N SER A 4 44.67 -37.17 -9.43
CA SER A 4 44.03 -35.89 -9.71
C SER A 4 43.00 -35.63 -8.61
N LEU A 5 43.23 -34.56 -7.78
CA LEU A 5 42.28 -34.09 -6.81
C LEU A 5 41.29 -33.17 -7.55
N ILE A 6 40.02 -33.59 -7.64
CA ILE A 6 38.94 -32.76 -8.14
C ILE A 6 38.39 -31.95 -6.93
N TYR A 7 38.63 -30.63 -6.92
CA TYR A 7 37.99 -29.72 -5.97
C TYR A 7 36.61 -29.37 -6.49
N THR A 8 35.58 -29.90 -5.86
CA THR A 8 34.20 -29.48 -6.10
C THR A 8 33.98 -28.16 -5.33
N LEU A 9 33.94 -27.03 -6.05
CA LEU A 9 33.53 -25.74 -5.49
C LEU A 9 32.02 -25.80 -5.23
N LEU A 10 31.67 -25.87 -3.97
CA LEU A 10 30.27 -25.67 -3.50
C LEU A 10 29.96 -24.17 -3.57
N PHE A 11 29.23 -23.74 -4.57
CA PHE A 11 28.66 -22.41 -4.59
C PHE A 11 27.50 -22.37 -3.59
N VAL A 12 27.75 -21.90 -2.39
CA VAL A 12 26.70 -21.50 -1.44
C VAL A 12 26.18 -20.14 -1.95
N ALA A 13 25.06 -20.15 -2.61
CA ALA A 13 24.32 -18.92 -2.89
C ALA A 13 23.82 -18.37 -1.55
N ILE A 14 24.53 -17.39 -1.01
CA ILE A 14 24.06 -16.58 0.09
C ILE A 14 22.95 -15.71 -0.50
N PHE A 15 21.69 -16.11 -0.34
CA PHE A 15 20.56 -15.20 -0.48
C PHE A 15 20.70 -14.17 0.63
N ALA A 16 21.24 -13.01 0.31
CA ALA A 16 21.15 -11.85 1.18
C ALA A 16 19.66 -11.49 1.23
N TRP A 17 19.02 -11.83 2.34
CA TRP A 17 17.70 -11.35 2.69
C TRP A 17 17.81 -9.84 2.83
N THR A 18 17.44 -9.10 1.81
CA THR A 18 17.24 -7.66 1.96
C THR A 18 16.01 -7.54 2.84
N ASN A 19 16.22 -7.20 4.11
CA ASN A 19 15.10 -6.80 4.98
C ASN A 19 14.25 -5.82 4.20
N ALA A 20 12.94 -6.10 4.07
CA ALA A 20 12.00 -5.22 3.43
C ALA A 20 11.95 -3.94 4.28
N GLN A 21 12.69 -2.93 3.86
CA GLN A 21 12.84 -1.70 4.61
C GLN A 21 11.82 -0.69 4.13
N ILE A 22 11.05 -0.15 5.07
CA ILE A 22 10.18 1.01 4.82
C ILE A 22 11.08 2.15 4.32
N PRO A 23 10.77 2.80 3.16
CA PRO A 23 11.57 3.91 2.68
C PRO A 23 11.63 5.03 3.72
N VAL A 24 12.80 5.61 3.89
CA VAL A 24 13.01 6.71 4.84
C VAL A 24 12.01 7.83 4.56
N GLY A 25 11.30 8.28 5.59
CA GLY A 25 10.32 9.35 5.48
C GLY A 25 8.98 8.97 4.86
N TYR A 26 8.76 7.72 4.42
CA TYR A 26 7.53 7.31 3.72
C TYR A 26 6.25 7.66 4.49
N TYR A 27 6.25 7.50 5.81
CA TYR A 27 5.09 7.78 6.68
C TYR A 27 5.21 9.08 7.49
N ASN A 28 6.24 9.90 7.30
CA ASN A 28 6.50 11.08 8.15
C ASN A 28 5.30 12.05 8.24
N THR A 29 4.54 12.22 7.15
CA THR A 29 3.37 13.11 7.13
C THR A 29 2.19 12.60 7.95
N ALA A 30 2.20 11.34 8.38
CA ALA A 30 1.17 10.72 9.22
C ALA A 30 1.52 10.75 10.71
N VAL A 31 2.81 10.91 11.05
CA VAL A 31 3.28 10.90 12.45
C VAL A 31 2.64 12.05 13.25
N GLY A 32 2.25 11.77 14.48
CA GLY A 32 1.61 12.73 15.39
C GLY A 32 0.14 13.01 15.07
N LYS A 33 -0.42 12.47 13.99
CA LYS A 33 -1.83 12.63 13.62
C LYS A 33 -2.70 11.57 14.29
N SER A 34 -4.00 11.88 14.43
CA SER A 34 -4.98 10.98 15.05
C SER A 34 -6.28 10.92 14.24
N GLY A 35 -7.07 9.89 14.43
CA GLY A 35 -8.41 9.73 13.87
C GLY A 35 -8.49 10.01 12.38
N GLU A 36 -9.38 10.89 11.93
CA GLU A 36 -9.59 11.18 10.51
C GLU A 36 -8.42 11.96 9.87
N GLU A 37 -7.62 12.71 10.65
CA GLU A 37 -6.39 13.33 10.14
C GLU A 37 -5.32 12.27 9.84
N LEU A 38 -5.16 11.28 10.71
CA LEU A 38 -4.25 10.15 10.47
C LEU A 38 -4.69 9.36 9.23
N ARG A 39 -5.98 9.01 9.15
CA ARG A 39 -6.54 8.31 7.99
C ARG A 39 -6.34 9.09 6.69
N THR A 40 -6.50 10.42 6.72
CA THR A 40 -6.29 11.30 5.57
C THR A 40 -4.82 11.38 5.17
N ALA A 41 -3.90 11.43 6.13
CA ALA A 41 -2.48 11.43 5.85
C ALA A 41 -2.03 10.12 5.19
N LEU A 42 -2.44 8.97 5.73
CA LEU A 42 -2.18 7.66 5.13
C LEU A 42 -2.79 7.53 3.73
N TYR A 43 -4.05 7.98 3.54
CA TYR A 43 -4.67 8.04 2.21
C TYR A 43 -3.81 8.82 1.22
N ASN A 44 -3.32 9.99 1.58
CA ASN A 44 -2.49 10.82 0.70
C ASN A 44 -1.16 10.17 0.34
N ILE A 45 -0.63 9.31 1.21
CA ILE A 45 0.60 8.54 0.97
C ILE A 45 0.35 7.41 -0.04
N VAL A 46 -0.77 6.67 0.08
CA VAL A 46 -0.94 5.39 -0.64
C VAL A 46 -1.85 5.46 -1.87
N LYS A 47 -2.67 6.50 -2.03
CA LYS A 47 -3.73 6.59 -3.06
C LYS A 47 -3.22 6.66 -4.51
N ASN A 48 -2.04 7.22 -4.72
CA ASN A 48 -1.50 7.49 -6.06
C ASN A 48 -0.58 6.35 -6.50
N HIS A 49 -1.10 5.13 -6.53
CA HIS A 49 -0.34 3.97 -6.97
C HIS A 49 -0.51 3.72 -8.47
N THR A 50 0.43 3.00 -9.06
CA THR A 50 0.36 2.56 -10.45
C THR A 50 -0.65 1.42 -10.57
N ALA A 51 -1.72 1.63 -11.31
CA ALA A 51 -2.70 0.59 -11.60
C ALA A 51 -2.13 -0.38 -12.64
N VAL A 52 -2.32 -1.69 -12.42
CA VAL A 52 -2.01 -2.72 -13.41
C VAL A 52 -3.26 -3.08 -14.22
N SER A 53 -3.10 -3.69 -15.39
CA SER A 53 -4.25 -4.20 -16.13
C SER A 53 -4.76 -5.50 -15.48
N TYR A 54 -6.05 -5.80 -15.70
CA TYR A 54 -6.63 -7.04 -15.16
C TYR A 54 -5.96 -8.32 -15.71
N SER A 55 -5.47 -8.28 -16.94
CA SER A 55 -4.68 -9.38 -17.54
C SER A 55 -3.29 -9.52 -16.94
N ASP A 56 -2.67 -8.38 -16.54
CA ASP A 56 -1.30 -8.41 -16.01
C ASP A 56 -1.22 -8.94 -14.58
N LEU A 57 -2.34 -9.03 -13.85
CA LEU A 57 -2.36 -9.68 -12.55
C LEU A 57 -1.74 -11.08 -12.56
N TRP A 58 -1.94 -11.84 -13.65
CA TRP A 58 -1.31 -13.15 -13.81
C TRP A 58 0.23 -13.12 -13.81
N ASN A 59 0.79 -12.05 -14.38
CA ASN A 59 2.25 -11.85 -14.39
C ASN A 59 2.74 -11.35 -13.03
N CYS A 60 1.97 -10.47 -12.39
CA CYS A 60 2.32 -9.94 -11.06
C CYS A 60 2.46 -11.08 -10.04
N TYR A 61 1.54 -12.04 -10.04
CA TYR A 61 1.57 -13.19 -9.11
C TYR A 61 2.86 -14.02 -9.19
N ARG A 62 3.56 -14.01 -10.34
CA ARG A 62 4.84 -14.69 -10.50
C ARG A 62 5.96 -14.14 -9.62
N THR A 63 5.76 -12.95 -9.05
CA THR A 63 6.71 -12.30 -8.15
C THR A 63 6.13 -12.01 -6.78
N THR A 64 4.83 -11.73 -6.70
CA THR A 64 4.16 -11.38 -5.43
C THR A 64 3.68 -12.59 -4.65
N ASP A 65 3.23 -13.64 -5.34
CA ASP A 65 2.49 -14.75 -4.73
C ASP A 65 3.15 -16.10 -5.04
N VAL A 66 4.47 -16.19 -4.81
CA VAL A 66 5.28 -17.39 -5.07
C VAL A 66 5.63 -18.08 -3.76
N MET A 67 5.39 -19.39 -3.69
CA MET A 67 5.90 -20.26 -2.61
C MET A 67 7.40 -20.53 -2.77
N PRO A 68 8.14 -20.92 -1.72
CA PRO A 68 9.53 -21.36 -1.84
C PRO A 68 9.74 -22.54 -2.81
N SER A 69 8.69 -23.32 -3.07
CA SER A 69 8.67 -24.41 -4.06
C SER A 69 8.54 -23.93 -5.51
N GLY A 70 8.37 -22.62 -5.76
CA GLY A 70 8.08 -22.05 -7.08
C GLY A 70 6.61 -22.17 -7.52
N LYS A 71 5.74 -22.74 -6.69
CA LYS A 71 4.30 -22.86 -6.95
C LYS A 71 3.57 -21.57 -6.58
N VAL A 72 2.32 -21.46 -7.03
CA VAL A 72 1.42 -20.36 -6.65
C VAL A 72 1.14 -20.43 -5.16
N TRP A 73 1.30 -19.30 -4.48
CA TRP A 73 0.85 -19.16 -3.10
C TRP A 73 -0.65 -18.79 -3.11
N ASP A 74 -1.46 -19.81 -2.85
CA ASP A 74 -2.93 -19.73 -2.88
C ASP A 74 -3.49 -19.82 -1.45
N ILE A 75 -4.00 -18.72 -0.95
CA ILE A 75 -4.53 -18.61 0.43
C ILE A 75 -5.76 -19.48 0.70
N TYR A 76 -6.39 -20.06 -0.34
CA TYR A 76 -7.55 -20.93 -0.20
C TYR A 76 -7.21 -22.43 -0.33
N SER A 77 -6.00 -22.77 -0.70
CA SER A 77 -5.53 -24.16 -0.75
C SER A 77 -4.33 -24.42 0.17
N ASP A 78 -3.51 -23.40 0.46
CA ASP A 78 -2.34 -23.53 1.31
C ASP A 78 -2.68 -23.88 2.75
N VAL A 79 -1.78 -24.63 3.37
CA VAL A 79 -1.81 -25.04 4.79
C VAL A 79 -0.43 -24.74 5.38
N PRO A 80 -0.18 -23.54 5.94
CA PRO A 80 1.16 -23.10 6.34
C PRO A 80 1.90 -24.04 7.31
N SER A 81 1.16 -24.74 8.17
CA SER A 81 1.71 -25.72 9.13
C SER A 81 1.62 -27.18 8.66
N GLY A 82 1.30 -27.42 7.36
CA GLY A 82 1.03 -28.75 6.86
C GLY A 82 1.36 -28.92 5.38
N THR A 83 0.65 -29.83 4.72
CA THR A 83 0.76 -30.06 3.28
C THR A 83 -0.58 -29.77 2.64
N ALA A 84 -0.60 -28.86 1.65
CA ALA A 84 -1.78 -28.63 0.83
C ALA A 84 -2.16 -29.87 0.03
N ALA A 85 -3.46 -30.04 -0.24
CA ALA A 85 -3.97 -31.17 -1.01
C ALA A 85 -3.49 -31.12 -2.49
N TYR A 86 -3.21 -29.93 -3.01
CA TYR A 86 -2.75 -29.65 -4.36
C TYR A 86 -2.00 -28.32 -4.43
N TYR A 87 -1.27 -28.11 -5.52
CA TYR A 87 -0.53 -26.88 -5.84
C TYR A 87 -0.72 -26.52 -7.30
N TYR A 88 -0.54 -25.25 -7.65
CA TYR A 88 -0.66 -24.74 -9.02
C TYR A 88 0.66 -24.27 -9.61
N ASP A 89 0.81 -24.45 -10.91
CA ASP A 89 1.91 -23.92 -11.70
C ASP A 89 1.52 -22.63 -12.44
N PHE A 90 2.37 -21.63 -12.34
CA PHE A 90 2.16 -20.37 -13.04
C PHE A 90 2.06 -20.54 -14.55
N GLY A 91 1.03 -19.97 -15.17
CA GLY A 91 0.82 -19.97 -16.61
C GLY A 91 0.25 -21.26 -17.17
N ILE A 92 0.20 -22.35 -16.37
CA ILE A 92 -0.38 -23.64 -16.77
C ILE A 92 -1.79 -23.76 -16.17
N ASP A 93 -1.91 -23.57 -14.87
CA ASP A 93 -3.15 -23.85 -14.14
C ASP A 93 -4.06 -22.63 -13.96
N GLN A 94 -3.87 -21.59 -14.76
CA GLN A 94 -4.77 -20.43 -14.80
C GLN A 94 -6.13 -20.83 -15.35
N CYS A 95 -7.20 -20.41 -14.70
CA CYS A 95 -8.53 -20.83 -15.13
C CYS A 95 -9.51 -19.74 -15.53
N GLY A 96 -10.43 -20.15 -16.38
CA GLY A 96 -11.78 -19.65 -16.55
C GLY A 96 -12.84 -20.69 -16.27
N THR A 97 -12.48 -21.99 -16.22
CA THR A 97 -13.42 -23.11 -16.02
C THR A 97 -12.91 -24.05 -14.95
N TYR A 98 -13.73 -24.36 -13.97
CA TYR A 98 -13.41 -25.27 -12.86
C TYR A 98 -14.65 -26.10 -12.51
N THR A 99 -14.44 -27.32 -12.04
CA THR A 99 -15.51 -28.26 -11.65
C THR A 99 -15.38 -28.72 -10.20
N GLN A 100 -14.21 -28.54 -9.60
CA GLN A 100 -13.90 -28.95 -8.22
C GLN A 100 -12.65 -28.20 -7.72
N GLU A 101 -12.36 -28.33 -6.43
CA GLU A 101 -11.09 -27.90 -5.86
C GLU A 101 -9.91 -28.57 -6.57
N GLY A 102 -8.81 -27.86 -6.72
CA GLY A 102 -7.63 -28.37 -7.44
C GLY A 102 -7.72 -28.30 -8.97
N SER A 103 -8.80 -27.75 -9.55
CA SER A 103 -8.94 -27.64 -11.00
C SER A 103 -8.01 -26.57 -11.59
N CYS A 104 -7.96 -25.39 -11.00
CA CYS A 104 -7.17 -24.26 -11.47
C CYS A 104 -7.25 -23.09 -10.48
N TYR A 105 -6.33 -22.13 -10.58
CA TYR A 105 -6.39 -20.90 -9.78
C TYR A 105 -6.95 -19.72 -10.57
N ASN A 106 -7.61 -18.81 -9.87
CA ASN A 106 -8.22 -17.59 -10.40
C ASN A 106 -7.76 -16.37 -9.57
N ARG A 107 -8.28 -15.21 -9.90
CA ARG A 107 -8.08 -13.93 -9.20
C ARG A 107 -9.22 -13.73 -8.21
N GLU A 108 -8.91 -13.83 -6.94
CA GLU A 108 -9.82 -13.55 -5.84
C GLU A 108 -9.79 -12.07 -5.49
N HIS A 109 -10.95 -11.44 -5.48
CA HIS A 109 -11.15 -10.12 -4.89
C HIS A 109 -11.61 -10.29 -3.45
N THR A 110 -10.70 -10.14 -2.49
CA THR A 110 -11.03 -10.29 -1.06
C THR A 110 -12.13 -9.31 -0.64
N VAL A 111 -12.09 -8.09 -1.15
CA VAL A 111 -13.27 -7.19 -1.22
C VAL A 111 -13.95 -7.43 -2.56
N PRO A 112 -15.14 -8.04 -2.62
CA PRO A 112 -15.81 -8.36 -3.87
C PRO A 112 -15.97 -7.17 -4.80
N GLN A 113 -15.62 -7.36 -6.07
CA GLN A 113 -15.66 -6.27 -7.04
C GLN A 113 -17.05 -5.67 -7.23
N SER A 114 -18.12 -6.44 -7.02
CA SER A 114 -19.49 -5.94 -7.03
C SER A 114 -19.79 -4.92 -5.93
N TRP A 115 -19.06 -4.95 -4.81
CA TRP A 115 -19.27 -4.02 -3.70
C TRP A 115 -18.80 -2.60 -4.01
N PHE A 116 -17.93 -2.43 -5.03
CA PHE A 116 -17.46 -1.14 -5.52
C PHE A 116 -17.71 -0.92 -7.02
N GLY A 117 -18.64 -1.68 -7.62
CA GLY A 117 -19.09 -1.51 -8.99
C GLY A 117 -18.02 -1.79 -10.05
N ASP A 118 -17.14 -2.77 -9.80
CA ASP A 118 -16.05 -3.15 -10.71
C ASP A 118 -15.08 -2.01 -11.09
N ALA A 119 -15.02 -0.95 -10.28
CA ALA A 119 -14.26 0.24 -10.60
C ALA A 119 -12.74 0.03 -10.47
N THR A 120 -12.00 0.59 -11.42
CA THR A 120 -10.53 0.71 -11.34
C THR A 120 -10.14 1.97 -10.56
N PRO A 121 -8.96 1.99 -9.89
CA PRO A 121 -7.94 0.95 -9.84
C PRO A 121 -8.24 -0.18 -8.84
N MET A 122 -9.29 -0.11 -8.01
CA MET A 122 -9.66 -1.11 -7.01
C MET A 122 -9.67 -2.54 -7.56
N LYS A 123 -10.25 -2.73 -8.75
CA LYS A 123 -10.37 -4.05 -9.40
C LYS A 123 -9.04 -4.76 -9.67
N THR A 124 -7.94 -4.04 -9.66
CA THR A 124 -6.61 -4.59 -9.99
C THR A 124 -5.57 -4.32 -8.91
N ASP A 125 -5.99 -3.86 -7.74
CA ASP A 125 -5.09 -3.57 -6.64
C ASP A 125 -4.66 -4.86 -5.94
N LEU A 126 -3.35 -5.15 -6.03
CA LEU A 126 -2.74 -6.36 -5.49
C LEU A 126 -2.86 -6.48 -3.97
N PHE A 127 -3.08 -5.39 -3.24
CA PHE A 127 -3.26 -5.47 -1.78
C PHE A 127 -4.57 -6.12 -1.34
N HIS A 128 -5.50 -6.37 -2.27
CA HIS A 128 -6.70 -7.14 -1.99
C HIS A 128 -7.07 -8.16 -3.08
N VAL A 129 -6.24 -8.29 -4.14
CA VAL A 129 -6.47 -9.28 -5.20
C VAL A 129 -5.38 -10.34 -5.14
N TYR A 130 -5.77 -11.59 -4.91
CA TYR A 130 -4.89 -12.73 -4.70
C TYR A 130 -5.15 -13.85 -5.71
N PRO A 131 -4.15 -14.67 -6.05
CA PRO A 131 -4.41 -15.94 -6.72
C PRO A 131 -5.02 -16.92 -5.72
N THR A 132 -6.14 -17.56 -6.08
CA THR A 132 -6.79 -18.57 -5.24
C THR A 132 -7.41 -19.66 -6.09
N ASP A 133 -7.63 -20.84 -5.50
CA ASP A 133 -8.44 -21.90 -6.11
C ASP A 133 -9.75 -21.36 -6.68
N GLY A 134 -10.01 -21.63 -7.96
CA GLY A 134 -11.18 -21.10 -8.66
C GLY A 134 -12.50 -21.63 -8.14
N TRP A 135 -12.54 -22.87 -7.65
CA TRP A 135 -13.75 -23.47 -7.09
C TRP A 135 -14.07 -22.88 -5.70
N VAL A 136 -13.07 -22.77 -4.84
CA VAL A 136 -13.23 -22.16 -3.50
C VAL A 136 -13.62 -20.69 -3.63
N ASN A 137 -12.98 -19.95 -4.54
CA ASN A 137 -13.35 -18.58 -4.90
C ASN A 137 -14.83 -18.50 -5.34
N ASN A 138 -15.29 -19.40 -6.21
CA ASN A 138 -16.68 -19.45 -6.62
C ASN A 138 -17.62 -19.80 -5.45
N LYS A 139 -17.22 -20.71 -4.57
CA LYS A 139 -17.98 -21.04 -3.36
C LYS A 139 -18.13 -19.83 -2.43
N ARG A 140 -17.06 -19.05 -2.27
CA ARG A 140 -17.12 -17.80 -1.54
C ARG A 140 -18.01 -16.78 -2.26
N GLY A 141 -17.87 -16.63 -3.56
CA GLY A 141 -18.65 -15.66 -4.36
C GLY A 141 -18.48 -14.23 -3.83
N ASN A 142 -19.61 -13.54 -3.62
CA ASN A 142 -19.62 -12.18 -3.05
C ASN A 142 -19.97 -12.17 -1.55
N LEU A 143 -19.98 -13.32 -0.89
CA LEU A 143 -20.30 -13.42 0.54
C LEU A 143 -19.27 -12.63 1.39
N PRO A 144 -19.72 -11.99 2.47
CA PRO A 144 -18.79 -11.38 3.43
C PRO A 144 -17.92 -12.44 4.09
N TYR A 145 -16.76 -12.03 4.54
CA TYR A 145 -16.01 -12.82 5.50
C TYR A 145 -16.70 -12.81 6.86
N GLY A 146 -16.56 -13.92 7.60
CA GLY A 146 -17.18 -14.03 8.91
C GLY A 146 -16.68 -15.25 9.68
N MET A 147 -17.13 -15.41 10.91
CA MET A 147 -16.93 -16.62 11.69
C MET A 147 -18.14 -17.54 11.53
N VAL A 148 -17.92 -18.75 11.04
CA VAL A 148 -19.00 -19.72 10.77
C VAL A 148 -19.37 -20.45 12.03
N SER A 149 -20.64 -20.37 12.46
CA SER A 149 -21.16 -21.08 13.63
C SER A 149 -21.42 -22.56 13.37
N SER A 150 -21.86 -22.90 12.17
CA SER A 150 -22.14 -24.27 11.75
C SER A 150 -21.85 -24.43 10.25
N PRO A 151 -20.74 -25.11 9.88
CA PRO A 151 -20.35 -25.24 8.49
C PRO A 151 -21.39 -26.03 7.66
N THR A 152 -21.83 -25.45 6.54
CA THR A 152 -22.61 -26.14 5.51
C THR A 152 -21.71 -26.69 4.40
N TRP A 153 -20.49 -26.18 4.29
CA TRP A 153 -19.44 -26.63 3.39
C TRP A 153 -18.06 -26.31 3.99
N THR A 154 -17.08 -27.16 3.70
CA THR A 154 -15.69 -26.99 4.12
C THR A 154 -14.77 -27.36 2.97
N SER A 155 -13.78 -26.51 2.66
CA SER A 155 -12.75 -26.77 1.67
C SER A 155 -11.69 -27.74 2.18
N THR A 156 -10.83 -28.21 1.29
CA THR A 156 -9.73 -29.12 1.62
C THR A 156 -8.70 -28.50 2.58
N ASN A 157 -8.49 -27.17 2.54
CA ASN A 157 -7.61 -26.50 3.49
C ASN A 157 -8.29 -26.15 4.83
N GLY A 158 -9.61 -26.31 4.94
CA GLY A 158 -10.38 -26.06 6.15
C GLY A 158 -11.14 -24.73 6.18
N SER A 159 -11.15 -23.95 5.09
CA SER A 159 -12.03 -22.78 4.95
C SER A 159 -13.49 -23.21 4.89
N LYS A 160 -14.44 -22.40 5.36
CA LYS A 160 -15.82 -22.81 5.61
C LYS A 160 -16.84 -21.84 5.04
N LEU A 161 -18.02 -22.38 4.70
CA LEU A 161 -19.25 -21.61 4.47
C LEU A 161 -20.29 -22.01 5.51
N GLY A 162 -21.09 -21.05 5.94
CA GLY A 162 -22.22 -21.32 6.85
C GLY A 162 -22.79 -20.04 7.45
N PRO A 163 -23.78 -20.18 8.33
CA PRO A 163 -24.33 -19.04 9.06
C PRO A 163 -23.28 -18.33 9.91
N CYS A 164 -23.33 -16.99 9.94
CA CYS A 164 -22.44 -16.19 10.75
C CYS A 164 -22.69 -16.42 12.25
N GLY A 165 -21.63 -16.63 13.01
CA GLY A 165 -21.62 -16.77 14.48
C GLY A 165 -21.00 -15.58 15.21
N TYR A 166 -20.49 -14.57 14.48
CA TYR A 166 -19.89 -13.39 15.12
C TYR A 166 -20.97 -12.40 15.58
N PRO A 167 -20.85 -11.78 16.76
CA PRO A 167 -21.85 -10.83 17.27
C PRO A 167 -22.11 -9.67 16.30
N GLY A 168 -23.37 -9.37 16.03
CA GLY A 168 -23.80 -8.31 15.10
C GLY A 168 -23.75 -8.69 13.61
N CYS A 169 -23.21 -9.84 13.28
CA CYS A 169 -23.21 -10.41 11.94
C CYS A 169 -24.43 -11.31 11.71
N SER A 170 -24.89 -11.43 10.48
CA SER A 170 -26.00 -12.31 10.11
C SER A 170 -25.86 -12.83 8.67
N GLY A 171 -26.66 -13.84 8.32
CA GLY A 171 -26.63 -14.46 6.99
C GLY A 171 -25.48 -15.47 6.83
N THR A 172 -25.23 -15.84 5.58
CA THR A 172 -24.14 -16.76 5.21
C THR A 172 -22.84 -16.00 5.03
N VAL A 173 -21.75 -16.55 5.56
CA VAL A 173 -20.40 -15.97 5.47
C VAL A 173 -19.39 -17.02 5.04
N PHE A 174 -18.24 -16.55 4.55
CA PHE A 174 -17.07 -17.38 4.31
C PHE A 174 -16.03 -17.15 5.41
N GLU A 175 -15.56 -18.21 6.03
CA GLU A 175 -14.50 -18.19 7.03
C GLU A 175 -13.23 -18.82 6.45
N PRO A 176 -12.17 -18.04 6.21
CA PRO A 176 -10.85 -18.58 5.85
C PRO A 176 -10.22 -19.31 7.04
N ILE A 177 -9.18 -20.09 6.79
CA ILE A 177 -8.39 -20.68 7.88
C ILE A 177 -7.73 -19.59 8.73
N ASN A 178 -7.42 -19.92 9.97
CA ASN A 178 -6.90 -18.93 10.93
C ASN A 178 -5.61 -18.25 10.47
N ALA A 179 -4.75 -18.99 9.76
CA ALA A 179 -3.45 -18.50 9.29
C ALA A 179 -3.51 -17.44 8.17
N TYR A 180 -4.69 -17.08 7.67
CA TYR A 180 -4.89 -16.03 6.66
C TYR A 180 -5.92 -14.98 7.08
N LYS A 181 -6.41 -15.05 8.31
CA LYS A 181 -7.40 -14.08 8.82
C LYS A 181 -6.79 -12.69 8.96
N GLY A 182 -5.55 -12.60 9.45
CA GLY A 182 -4.81 -11.36 9.58
C GLY A 182 -4.50 -10.72 8.23
N ASP A 183 -4.03 -11.50 7.26
CA ASP A 183 -3.75 -11.05 5.89
C ASP A 183 -4.98 -10.38 5.25
N LEU A 184 -6.14 -11.05 5.39
CA LEU A 184 -7.40 -10.54 4.88
C LEU A 184 -7.88 -9.30 5.64
N ALA A 185 -7.71 -9.25 6.95
CA ALA A 185 -8.03 -8.08 7.76
C ALA A 185 -7.18 -6.86 7.32
N ARG A 186 -5.87 -7.04 7.12
CA ARG A 186 -4.98 -5.98 6.64
C ARG A 186 -5.28 -5.55 5.21
N SER A 187 -5.80 -6.44 4.37
CA SER A 187 -6.33 -6.08 3.05
C SER A 187 -7.57 -5.17 3.16
N TYR A 188 -8.49 -5.49 4.07
CA TYR A 188 -9.69 -4.68 4.31
C TYR A 188 -9.35 -3.30 4.90
N PHE A 189 -8.45 -3.23 5.88
CA PHE A 189 -7.98 -1.95 6.44
C PHE A 189 -7.30 -1.09 5.37
N TYR A 190 -6.46 -1.68 4.52
CA TYR A 190 -5.87 -0.99 3.39
C TYR A 190 -6.94 -0.38 2.47
N MET A 191 -7.97 -1.15 2.11
CA MET A 191 -9.05 -0.64 1.27
C MET A 191 -9.78 0.55 1.90
N THR A 192 -10.00 0.57 3.23
CA THR A 192 -10.61 1.72 3.91
C THR A 192 -9.77 2.99 3.81
N VAL A 193 -8.46 2.86 3.73
CA VAL A 193 -7.52 3.98 3.68
C VAL A 193 -7.23 4.38 2.24
N CYS A 194 -6.78 3.46 1.41
CA CYS A 194 -6.40 3.74 0.02
C CYS A 194 -7.57 4.28 -0.81
N TYR A 195 -8.78 3.85 -0.49
CA TYR A 195 -10.02 4.22 -1.19
C TYR A 195 -11.00 4.99 -0.30
N LYS A 196 -10.46 5.81 0.58
CA LYS A 196 -11.20 6.66 1.52
C LYS A 196 -12.28 7.52 0.85
N ASP A 197 -12.04 7.96 -0.38
CA ASP A 197 -12.93 8.81 -1.18
C ASP A 197 -13.92 8.02 -2.05
N LYS A 198 -13.94 6.69 -1.96
CA LYS A 198 -14.79 5.80 -2.75
C LYS A 198 -15.89 5.16 -1.91
N ASN A 199 -16.94 4.66 -2.58
CA ASN A 199 -17.97 3.86 -1.94
C ASN A 199 -17.68 2.36 -2.16
N LEU A 200 -17.28 1.66 -1.10
CA LEU A 200 -17.05 0.22 -1.06
C LEU A 200 -18.30 -0.56 -0.63
N GLY A 201 -19.38 0.15 -0.27
CA GLY A 201 -20.63 -0.42 0.27
C GLY A 201 -21.79 -0.31 -0.69
N GLN A 202 -21.63 -0.65 -1.99
CA GLN A 202 -22.69 -0.47 -2.99
C GLN A 202 -23.73 -1.60 -2.99
N THR A 203 -23.49 -2.69 -2.26
CA THR A 203 -24.45 -3.81 -2.12
C THR A 203 -24.79 -4.06 -0.66
N SER A 204 -25.94 -4.69 -0.40
CA SER A 204 -26.42 -4.98 0.96
C SER A 204 -25.57 -6.01 1.71
N GLU A 205 -24.81 -6.83 0.98
CA GLU A 205 -23.92 -7.87 1.52
C GLU A 205 -22.56 -7.29 1.93
N SER A 206 -22.27 -6.03 1.56
CA SER A 206 -20.98 -5.42 1.83
C SER A 206 -20.71 -5.26 3.32
N MET A 207 -19.46 -5.49 3.71
CA MET A 207 -18.94 -5.18 5.05
C MET A 207 -18.62 -3.71 5.22
N PHE A 208 -18.91 -2.86 4.22
CA PHE A 208 -18.62 -1.43 4.23
C PHE A 208 -19.90 -0.59 4.25
N SER A 209 -19.79 0.59 4.84
CA SER A 209 -20.70 1.72 4.69
C SER A 209 -19.89 2.91 4.18
N GLY A 210 -20.08 3.28 2.90
CA GLY A 210 -19.15 4.17 2.21
C GLY A 210 -17.77 3.52 2.09
N SER A 211 -16.73 4.14 2.61
CA SER A 211 -15.36 3.62 2.66
C SER A 211 -14.93 3.09 4.03
N GLN A 212 -15.86 2.95 4.98
CA GLN A 212 -15.57 2.46 6.34
C GLN A 212 -16.23 1.10 6.57
N LEU A 213 -15.60 0.26 7.36
CA LEU A 213 -16.19 -0.99 7.80
C LEU A 213 -17.41 -0.72 8.69
N VAL A 214 -18.46 -1.55 8.58
CA VAL A 214 -19.54 -1.56 9.55
C VAL A 214 -19.06 -2.12 10.88
N ASN A 215 -19.69 -1.75 11.99
CA ASN A 215 -19.18 -2.01 13.35
C ASN A 215 -18.78 -3.47 13.61
N TRP A 216 -19.64 -4.44 13.28
CA TRP A 216 -19.33 -5.85 13.52
C TRP A 216 -18.12 -6.33 12.70
N ALA A 217 -18.03 -5.86 11.46
CA ALA A 217 -16.94 -6.21 10.55
C ALA A 217 -15.62 -5.60 11.00
N GLN A 218 -15.63 -4.33 11.41
CA GLN A 218 -14.45 -3.67 11.97
C GLN A 218 -13.92 -4.43 13.18
N GLN A 219 -14.80 -4.77 14.13
CA GLN A 219 -14.41 -5.47 15.34
C GLN A 219 -13.84 -6.85 15.04
N MET A 220 -14.48 -7.61 14.16
CA MET A 220 -14.00 -8.93 13.73
C MET A 220 -12.65 -8.85 13.03
N MET A 221 -12.46 -7.86 12.13
CA MET A 221 -11.18 -7.67 11.44
C MET A 221 -10.04 -7.27 12.41
N VAL A 222 -10.34 -6.49 13.45
CA VAL A 222 -9.38 -6.19 14.53
C VAL A 222 -9.02 -7.46 15.29
N ASP A 223 -10.01 -8.29 15.64
CA ASP A 223 -9.77 -9.57 16.32
C ASP A 223 -8.91 -10.50 15.46
N TRP A 224 -9.19 -10.56 14.15
CA TRP A 224 -8.41 -11.37 13.20
C TRP A 224 -6.98 -10.88 13.06
N HIS A 225 -6.78 -9.57 12.93
CA HIS A 225 -5.46 -8.96 12.87
C HIS A 225 -4.60 -9.28 14.10
N ASN A 226 -5.22 -9.19 15.29
CA ASN A 226 -4.53 -9.48 16.55
C ASN A 226 -4.21 -10.97 16.75
N ALA A 227 -5.06 -11.85 16.21
CA ALA A 227 -4.88 -13.29 16.32
C ALA A 227 -3.89 -13.87 15.30
N ASP A 228 -3.67 -13.18 14.19
CA ASP A 228 -2.81 -13.58 13.08
C ASP A 228 -1.88 -12.43 12.68
N PRO A 229 -0.72 -12.32 13.36
CA PRO A 229 0.26 -11.26 13.13
C PRO A 229 0.83 -11.28 11.71
N VAL A 230 1.42 -10.16 11.28
CA VAL A 230 2.07 -10.02 9.98
C VAL A 230 3.11 -11.10 9.78
N SER A 231 2.99 -11.82 8.67
CA SER A 231 3.89 -12.88 8.25
C SER A 231 5.06 -12.36 7.41
N GLU A 232 6.16 -13.11 7.34
CA GLU A 232 7.27 -12.80 6.42
C GLU A 232 6.77 -12.73 4.96
N LYS A 233 5.82 -13.56 4.59
CA LYS A 233 5.24 -13.57 3.24
C LYS A 233 4.51 -12.28 2.90
N GLU A 234 3.76 -11.70 3.84
CA GLU A 234 3.13 -10.40 3.65
C GLU A 234 4.16 -9.29 3.49
N ILE A 235 5.23 -9.31 4.30
CA ILE A 235 6.33 -8.34 4.23
C ILE A 235 7.01 -8.40 2.86
N GLU A 236 7.35 -9.60 2.38
CA GLU A 236 7.92 -9.80 1.04
C GLU A 236 6.97 -9.30 -0.05
N ARG A 237 5.70 -9.69 0.02
CA ARG A 237 4.68 -9.30 -0.94
C ARG A 237 4.51 -7.78 -1.00
N ASN A 238 4.42 -7.12 0.14
CA ASN A 238 4.35 -5.66 0.27
C ASN A 238 5.57 -4.99 -0.37
N GLN A 239 6.77 -5.52 -0.12
CA GLN A 239 8.01 -5.00 -0.72
C GLN A 239 8.05 -5.16 -2.24
N VAL A 240 7.63 -6.30 -2.78
CA VAL A 240 7.60 -6.54 -4.23
C VAL A 240 6.57 -5.63 -4.90
N ILE A 241 5.38 -5.52 -4.35
CA ILE A 241 4.33 -4.62 -4.86
C ILE A 241 4.85 -3.18 -4.91
N TYR A 242 5.51 -2.73 -3.86
CA TYR A 242 6.09 -1.38 -3.80
C TYR A 242 7.21 -1.19 -4.83
N SER A 243 8.23 -2.04 -4.81
CA SER A 243 9.45 -1.81 -5.57
C SER A 243 9.31 -2.06 -7.08
N GLN A 244 8.36 -2.92 -7.50
CA GLN A 244 8.31 -3.42 -8.87
C GLN A 244 6.99 -3.14 -9.60
N ILE A 245 5.88 -2.86 -8.88
CA ILE A 245 4.55 -2.93 -9.51
C ILE A 245 3.72 -1.66 -9.27
N GLN A 246 3.22 -1.48 -8.05
CA GLN A 246 2.25 -0.41 -7.74
C GLN A 246 2.89 0.85 -7.15
N HIS A 247 4.08 0.74 -6.61
CA HIS A 247 4.85 1.84 -5.99
C HIS A 247 4.18 2.45 -4.75
N ASN A 248 3.26 1.72 -4.12
CA ASN A 248 2.70 2.03 -2.82
C ASN A 248 2.84 0.83 -1.87
N ARG A 249 2.57 1.04 -0.58
CA ARG A 249 2.71 0.03 0.47
C ARG A 249 1.40 -0.12 1.23
N ASN A 250 1.17 -1.28 1.81
CA ASN A 250 0.09 -1.46 2.77
C ASN A 250 0.60 -1.03 4.16
N PRO A 251 0.10 0.10 4.73
CA PRO A 251 0.59 0.60 6.01
C PRO A 251 0.31 -0.35 7.18
N PHE A 252 -0.68 -1.23 7.07
CA PHE A 252 -1.04 -2.19 8.12
C PHE A 252 -0.17 -3.46 8.11
N ILE A 253 0.64 -3.64 7.06
CA ILE A 253 1.72 -4.63 7.01
C ILE A 253 3.01 -4.00 7.54
N ASP A 254 3.31 -2.77 7.13
CA ASP A 254 4.51 -2.06 7.58
C ASP A 254 4.48 -1.70 9.06
N CYS A 255 3.34 -1.19 9.52
CA CYS A 255 3.10 -0.68 10.87
C CYS A 255 1.79 -1.26 11.43
N PRO A 256 1.82 -2.53 11.86
CA PRO A 256 0.62 -3.23 12.32
C PRO A 256 -0.14 -2.51 13.44
N GLU A 257 0.57 -1.78 14.30
CA GLU A 257 -0.02 -0.98 15.37
C GLU A 257 -0.99 0.10 14.88
N LEU A 258 -0.93 0.53 13.61
CA LEU A 258 -1.88 1.48 13.03
C LEU A 258 -3.33 1.00 13.11
N VAL A 259 -3.55 -0.31 13.20
CA VAL A 259 -4.90 -0.88 13.38
C VAL A 259 -5.52 -0.37 14.68
N ASP A 260 -4.76 -0.34 15.77
CA ASP A 260 -5.25 0.18 17.05
C ASP A 260 -5.60 1.66 17.01
N TYR A 261 -4.82 2.47 16.30
CA TYR A 261 -5.02 3.93 16.20
C TYR A 261 -6.18 4.32 15.28
N LEU A 262 -6.56 3.47 14.32
CA LEU A 262 -7.65 3.78 13.39
C LEU A 262 -8.93 3.00 13.68
N PHE A 263 -8.84 1.79 14.24
CA PHE A 263 -9.97 0.87 14.34
C PHE A 263 -10.10 0.22 15.74
N GLY A 264 -9.04 0.27 16.55
CA GLY A 264 -8.94 -0.40 17.85
C GLY A 264 -9.09 0.54 19.05
N ASN A 265 -8.37 0.23 20.12
CA ASN A 265 -8.51 0.88 21.42
C ASN A 265 -7.75 2.21 21.57
N ARG A 266 -6.95 2.62 20.58
CA ARG A 266 -6.18 3.86 20.56
C ARG A 266 -6.73 4.91 19.59
N VAL A 267 -7.96 4.72 19.12
CA VAL A 267 -8.62 5.70 18.24
C VAL A 267 -8.69 7.07 18.92
N GLY A 268 -8.16 8.09 18.22
CA GLY A 268 -8.09 9.47 18.73
C GLY A 268 -6.74 9.82 19.39
N GLU A 269 -5.89 8.86 19.70
CA GLU A 269 -4.51 9.12 20.13
C GLU A 269 -3.64 9.52 18.94
N PRO A 270 -2.65 10.43 19.12
CA PRO A 270 -1.64 10.71 18.10
C PRO A 270 -0.77 9.48 17.82
N TRP A 271 -0.65 9.10 16.55
CA TRP A 271 0.20 7.99 16.18
C TRP A 271 1.68 8.34 16.27
N ILE A 272 2.40 7.62 17.12
CA ILE A 272 3.86 7.63 17.19
C ILE A 272 4.33 6.25 16.76
N PRO A 273 5.08 6.13 15.64
CA PRO A 273 5.47 4.85 15.08
C PRO A 273 6.41 4.07 15.99
N THR A 274 6.23 2.75 16.02
CA THR A 274 7.16 1.79 16.60
C THR A 274 7.73 0.81 15.57
N CYS A 275 7.20 0.87 14.34
CA CYS A 275 7.55 0.02 13.21
C CYS A 275 8.82 0.46 12.46
N PHE A 276 9.30 1.67 12.68
CA PHE A 276 10.55 2.21 12.17
C PHE A 276 11.14 3.24 13.15
N ASP A 277 12.44 3.44 13.07
CA ASP A 277 13.09 4.50 13.84
C ASP A 277 12.63 5.87 13.31
N TRP A 278 11.81 6.55 14.12
CA TRP A 278 11.39 7.91 13.85
C TRP A 278 12.08 8.86 14.83
N ASN A 279 12.79 9.81 14.28
CA ASN A 279 13.38 10.91 15.05
C ASN A 279 12.67 12.20 14.65
N PRO A 280 12.08 12.96 15.59
CA PRO A 280 11.46 14.25 15.27
C PRO A 280 12.44 15.27 14.66
N ASP A 281 13.75 15.08 14.89
CA ASP A 281 14.81 15.88 14.30
C ASP A 281 15.26 15.36 12.92
N ASP A 282 14.89 14.13 12.55
CA ASP A 282 14.91 13.64 11.17
C ASP A 282 13.76 14.29 10.39
N VAL A 283 13.80 15.60 10.27
CA VAL A 283 13.25 16.25 9.09
C VAL A 283 13.93 15.52 7.94
N ALA A 284 13.17 14.71 7.18
CA ALA A 284 13.71 14.12 5.98
C ALA A 284 14.44 15.26 5.27
N GLU A 285 15.75 15.24 5.34
CA GLU A 285 16.55 15.87 4.31
C GLU A 285 16.06 15.12 3.07
N TYR A 286 15.08 15.71 2.39
CA TYR A 286 14.76 15.24 1.07
C TYR A 286 16.13 15.19 0.41
N ASP A 287 16.60 13.97 0.07
CA ASP A 287 17.63 13.81 -0.93
C ASP A 287 17.01 14.42 -2.18
N VAL A 288 17.07 15.72 -2.21
CA VAL A 288 16.90 16.53 -3.40
C VAL A 288 18.13 16.14 -4.20
N GLY A 289 17.99 15.07 -4.94
CA GLY A 289 18.88 14.83 -6.05
C GLY A 289 19.12 16.19 -6.69
N GLU A 290 20.36 16.55 -7.03
CA GLU A 290 20.83 17.87 -7.41
C GLU A 290 19.70 18.89 -7.66
N PRO A 291 19.61 20.01 -6.95
CA PRO A 291 18.38 20.80 -6.85
C PRO A 291 17.84 21.06 -8.25
N LEU A 292 16.66 20.46 -8.55
CA LEU A 292 15.95 20.64 -9.82
C LEU A 292 15.68 22.11 -10.14
N CYS A 293 16.02 23.00 -9.19
CA CYS A 293 15.82 24.43 -9.27
C CYS A 293 16.94 25.17 -8.56
N ARG A 294 17.46 26.21 -9.20
CA ARG A 294 18.54 27.09 -8.69
C ARG A 294 18.05 28.53 -8.59
N LEU A 295 18.55 29.24 -7.57
CA LEU A 295 18.36 30.68 -7.39
C LEU A 295 19.72 31.41 -7.50
N TYR A 296 19.83 32.34 -8.44
CA TYR A 296 21.04 33.14 -8.55
C TYR A 296 20.76 34.56 -9.12
N PRO A 297 21.51 35.58 -8.65
CA PRO A 297 22.42 35.53 -7.49
C PRO A 297 21.66 35.35 -6.18
N ASN A 298 22.23 34.60 -5.27
CA ASN A 298 21.71 34.46 -3.91
C ASN A 298 22.91 34.54 -2.93
N PRO A 299 23.04 35.60 -2.14
CA PRO A 299 22.09 36.71 -1.86
C PRO A 299 21.81 37.65 -3.05
N ALA A 300 20.55 38.10 -3.14
CA ALA A 300 20.05 38.99 -4.19
C ALA A 300 19.86 40.43 -3.69
N THR A 301 19.96 41.42 -4.62
CA THR A 301 19.63 42.84 -4.38
C THR A 301 18.32 43.22 -5.07
N ASP A 302 18.23 43.16 -6.37
CA ASP A 302 17.08 43.66 -7.14
C ASP A 302 16.29 42.54 -7.78
N MET A 303 17.01 41.57 -8.34
CA MET A 303 16.41 40.45 -9.07
C MET A 303 17.13 39.14 -8.75
N VAL A 304 16.43 38.05 -8.87
CA VAL A 304 16.96 36.69 -8.81
C VAL A 304 16.44 35.88 -9.98
N THR A 305 17.27 35.07 -10.60
CA THR A 305 16.88 34.11 -11.60
C THR A 305 16.53 32.79 -10.89
N VAL A 306 15.36 32.27 -11.20
CA VAL A 306 14.90 30.91 -10.85
C VAL A 306 15.12 30.08 -12.09
N GLU A 307 15.88 29.00 -12.01
CA GLU A 307 16.17 28.10 -13.12
C GLU A 307 15.95 26.65 -12.71
N THR A 308 15.30 25.88 -13.57
CA THR A 308 15.08 24.45 -13.41
C THR A 308 15.91 23.67 -14.43
N ASP A 309 16.14 22.38 -14.21
CA ASP A 309 16.85 21.51 -15.15
C ASP A 309 15.91 21.08 -16.31
N GLY A 310 15.62 22.03 -17.18
CA GLY A 310 14.85 21.82 -18.40
C GLY A 310 13.33 21.70 -18.21
N VAL A 311 12.80 21.72 -16.99
CA VAL A 311 11.36 21.61 -16.72
C VAL A 311 10.73 23.00 -16.73
N VAL A 312 9.64 23.18 -17.47
CA VAL A 312 8.94 24.48 -17.58
C VAL A 312 8.37 24.90 -16.22
N ILE A 313 8.73 26.11 -15.78
CA ILE A 313 8.18 26.71 -14.55
C ILE A 313 6.74 27.14 -14.82
N SER A 314 5.81 26.66 -14.00
CA SER A 314 4.40 27.05 -14.03
C SER A 314 4.07 28.17 -13.04
N LYS A 315 4.75 28.22 -11.87
CA LYS A 315 4.50 29.22 -10.84
C LYS A 315 5.69 29.43 -9.92
N ILE A 316 5.90 30.69 -9.48
CA ILE A 316 6.87 31.08 -8.44
C ILE A 316 6.14 31.87 -7.37
N GLU A 317 6.33 31.50 -6.11
CA GLU A 317 5.71 32.16 -4.96
C GLU A 317 6.78 32.44 -3.89
N VAL A 318 6.73 33.63 -3.27
CA VAL A 318 7.68 34.03 -2.22
C VAL A 318 6.94 34.24 -0.90
N PHE A 319 7.45 33.62 0.14
CA PHE A 319 6.88 33.67 1.50
C PHE A 319 7.90 34.27 2.47
N ASP A 320 7.41 34.98 3.47
CA ASP A 320 8.23 35.37 4.62
C ASP A 320 8.45 34.17 5.59
N VAL A 321 9.27 34.37 6.59
CA VAL A 321 9.59 33.35 7.61
C VAL A 321 8.39 32.89 8.44
N THR A 322 7.27 33.61 8.38
CA THR A 322 6.01 33.22 9.03
C THR A 322 5.07 32.43 8.12
N GLY A 323 5.49 32.19 6.86
CA GLY A 323 4.67 31.48 5.86
C GLY A 323 3.66 32.36 5.12
N ARG A 324 3.70 33.70 5.31
CA ARG A 324 2.81 34.62 4.61
C ARG A 324 3.30 34.84 3.18
N LEU A 325 2.41 34.64 2.19
CA LEU A 325 2.69 34.91 0.78
C LEU A 325 2.91 36.41 0.56
N LEU A 326 4.03 36.76 -0.07
CA LEU A 326 4.43 38.13 -0.38
C LEU A 326 4.37 38.44 -1.88
N LEU A 327 4.84 37.50 -2.73
CA LEU A 327 4.84 37.62 -4.17
C LEU A 327 4.32 36.33 -4.80
N SER A 328 3.63 36.45 -5.93
CA SER A 328 3.23 35.34 -6.77
C SER A 328 3.38 35.72 -8.23
N GLN A 329 4.05 34.88 -9.00
CA GLN A 329 4.30 35.09 -10.43
C GLN A 329 3.99 33.79 -11.18
N GLU A 330 3.19 33.90 -12.24
CA GLU A 330 2.98 32.78 -13.16
C GLU A 330 4.23 32.56 -14.02
N GLY A 331 4.45 31.32 -14.40
CA GLY A 331 5.59 30.96 -15.25
C GLY A 331 5.47 31.53 -16.67
N THR A 332 6.61 31.78 -17.28
CA THR A 332 6.70 32.35 -18.65
C THR A 332 6.72 31.27 -19.74
N GLY A 333 6.48 30.01 -19.40
CA GLY A 333 6.59 28.88 -20.35
C GLY A 333 8.04 28.43 -20.61
N ASN A 334 9.00 28.90 -19.81
CA ASN A 334 10.43 28.57 -19.89
C ASN A 334 10.91 27.87 -18.64
N PRO A 335 12.05 27.12 -18.73
CA PRO A 335 12.71 26.52 -17.56
C PRO A 335 13.46 27.54 -16.68
N ALA A 336 13.56 28.81 -17.11
CA ALA A 336 14.14 29.89 -16.34
C ALA A 336 13.21 31.11 -16.31
N SER A 337 13.13 31.78 -15.15
CA SER A 337 12.30 32.98 -14.97
C SER A 337 13.00 33.97 -14.03
N GLN A 338 12.87 35.27 -14.31
CA GLN A 338 13.39 36.33 -13.44
C GLN A 338 12.31 36.76 -12.45
N LEU A 339 12.68 36.89 -11.19
CA LEU A 339 11.84 37.34 -10.09
C LEU A 339 12.40 38.66 -9.54
N VAL A 340 11.59 39.71 -9.52
CA VAL A 340 11.94 41.04 -8.97
C VAL A 340 11.76 40.98 -7.44
N VAL A 341 12.84 41.21 -6.69
CA VAL A 341 12.89 41.13 -5.22
C VAL A 341 13.27 42.43 -4.54
N ARG A 342 13.49 43.51 -5.30
CA ARG A 342 13.94 44.81 -4.78
C ARG A 342 12.98 45.44 -3.76
N GLU A 343 11.68 45.09 -3.82
CA GLU A 343 10.67 45.63 -2.91
C GLU A 343 10.58 44.86 -1.58
N LEU A 344 11.26 43.70 -1.49
CA LEU A 344 11.37 42.93 -0.25
C LEU A 344 12.38 43.62 0.67
N LYS A 345 12.12 43.61 1.97
CA LYS A 345 13.08 44.07 2.98
C LYS A 345 14.29 43.11 3.01
N SER A 346 15.44 43.57 3.50
CA SER A 346 16.59 42.69 3.76
C SER A 346 16.18 41.58 4.75
N GLY A 347 16.48 40.32 4.42
CA GLY A 347 16.11 39.18 5.23
C GLY A 347 16.06 37.87 4.47
N TYR A 348 15.51 36.84 5.15
CA TYR A 348 15.33 35.48 4.61
C TYR A 348 13.91 35.28 4.15
N TYR A 349 13.78 34.62 3.00
CA TYR A 349 12.49 34.29 2.37
C TYR A 349 12.53 32.87 1.83
N PHE A 350 11.36 32.25 1.70
CA PHE A 350 11.17 30.96 1.04
C PHE A 350 10.57 31.19 -0.35
N VAL A 351 11.20 30.63 -1.36
CA VAL A 351 10.71 30.67 -2.75
C VAL A 351 10.22 29.30 -3.13
N ARG A 352 8.91 29.17 -3.34
CA ARG A 352 8.27 27.97 -3.84
C ARG A 352 8.18 28.04 -5.35
N VAL A 353 8.72 27.04 -6.02
CA VAL A 353 8.73 26.91 -7.48
C VAL A 353 7.95 25.67 -7.86
N THR A 354 6.94 25.84 -8.72
CA THR A 354 6.17 24.74 -9.30
C THR A 354 6.60 24.59 -10.75
N ALA A 355 7.03 23.39 -11.15
CA ALA A 355 7.47 23.05 -12.48
C ALA A 355 6.98 21.64 -12.88
N GLY A 356 6.06 21.56 -13.83
CA GLY A 356 5.37 20.30 -14.14
C GLY A 356 4.62 19.75 -12.93
N SER A 357 4.93 18.52 -12.54
CA SER A 357 4.39 17.87 -11.33
C SER A 357 5.27 18.08 -10.09
N ILE A 358 6.37 18.81 -10.19
CA ILE A 358 7.38 18.98 -9.15
C ILE A 358 7.19 20.32 -8.45
N MET A 359 7.33 20.32 -7.12
CA MET A 359 7.35 21.51 -6.28
C MET A 359 8.67 21.55 -5.49
N SER A 360 9.41 22.65 -5.65
CA SER A 360 10.66 22.88 -4.90
C SER A 360 10.54 24.13 -4.02
N VAL A 361 11.15 24.12 -2.86
CA VAL A 361 11.26 25.29 -1.96
C VAL A 361 12.73 25.61 -1.74
N LEU A 362 13.10 26.86 -2.02
CA LEU A 362 14.47 27.36 -1.94
C LEU A 362 14.55 28.53 -0.98
N THR A 363 15.68 28.73 -0.32
CA THR A 363 15.91 29.88 0.53
C THR A 363 16.47 31.04 -0.31
N LEU A 364 15.84 32.20 -0.23
CA LEU A 364 16.30 33.44 -0.81
C LEU A 364 16.81 34.38 0.31
N ILE A 365 18.02 34.90 0.14
CA ILE A 365 18.58 35.94 1.00
C ILE A 365 18.49 37.26 0.25
N ARG A 366 17.71 38.22 0.78
CA ARG A 366 17.63 39.59 0.27
C ARG A 366 18.57 40.48 1.06
N LYS A 367 19.54 41.13 0.37
CA LYS A 367 20.47 42.12 0.95
C LYS A 367 19.81 43.46 1.15
#